data_dd87efba24119fafdf42b9982f267453
#
_entry.id   dd87efba24119fafdf42b9982f267453
#
_cell.length_a   1.000
_cell.length_b   1.000
_cell.length_c   1.000
_cell.angle_alpha   90.00
_cell.angle_beta   90.00
_cell.angle_gamma   90.00
#
_symmetry.space_group_name_H-M   'P 1'
#
loop_
_entity.id
_entity.type
_entity.pdbx_description
1 polymer ?
#
loop_
_entity_poly.entity_id
_entity_poly.type
_entity_poly.pdbx_seq_one_letter_code
_entity_poly.pdbx_strand_id
1 'polypeptide(L)'
;MNHHNVEYCELAPGFRISRVLTGLWQIADMERGGRELDPDETAAAMAPYAAAGLSTFDMADHYGSAEIIAGTFRRRPEAGEVQLLTKWVPPPGAVTREDVRAAVQRALDRLQMERIDLLQFHAWNYADPNWLDCLYWLQELKEAGLIRQLGLTNFDTAHLRIVVNSGIEVVSNQVCYSLIDQRARGAMSELCQRHGVKLLAFGTVAGGFLSERWLGKPEPAGDSLQTWSQMKYKRFIDTAGGWEPFQTLLLTLAEVAQRHGVSIANVASRYILEQPAVGGVIIGARLGQSAHVEDNLRLFQFSLDTAAREAIAAALAGLSPIPGDCGDEYRKPPFLTASGDLSHHLESMPAPYTPITRPDGRSIVLSGTEWEAIAGFCRAVRQGERIWISGTTATHGRRAIGGADAAAQCHFIIDKIEGALQSLGGRLEDVVRTRIFVRNIADWEAAARAHGERFRDIQPANTLVQAALVGEEYLVEMEVEALVGA
;
A
#
# COMPACT_ATOMS: atom_id res chain seq x y z
N MET A 1 -10.28 -21.06 32.37
CA MET A 1 -9.55 -20.48 31.21
C MET A 1 -9.69 -18.97 31.32
N ASN A 2 -8.57 -18.24 31.52
CA ASN A 2 -8.60 -16.79 31.55
C ASN A 2 -9.03 -16.33 30.16
N HIS A 3 -10.24 -15.78 30.05
CA HIS A 3 -10.67 -15.12 28.79
C HIS A 3 -9.79 -13.88 28.64
N HIS A 4 -8.73 -14.00 27.87
CA HIS A 4 -7.98 -12.84 27.42
C HIS A 4 -8.94 -11.96 26.62
N ASN A 5 -9.02 -10.69 27.00
CA ASN A 5 -9.98 -9.75 26.41
C ASN A 5 -9.43 -9.26 25.06
N VAL A 6 -9.55 -10.10 24.00
CA VAL A 6 -9.09 -9.73 22.65
C VAL A 6 -9.86 -8.51 22.15
N GLU A 7 -9.13 -7.51 21.73
CA GLU A 7 -9.71 -6.33 21.11
C GLU A 7 -10.09 -6.62 19.65
N TYR A 8 -11.24 -6.12 19.21
CA TYR A 8 -11.74 -6.22 17.83
C TYR A 8 -11.98 -4.83 17.24
N CYS A 9 -11.85 -4.74 15.92
CA CYS A 9 -12.20 -3.57 15.13
C CYS A 9 -13.28 -3.92 14.10
N GLU A 10 -14.31 -3.10 14.01
CA GLU A 10 -15.27 -3.18 12.93
C GLU A 10 -14.74 -2.41 11.73
N LEU A 11 -14.43 -3.11 10.63
CA LEU A 11 -13.96 -2.51 9.38
C LEU A 11 -15.13 -1.98 8.53
N ALA A 12 -16.28 -2.65 8.62
CA ALA A 12 -17.52 -2.26 7.98
C ALA A 12 -18.69 -2.85 8.80
N PRO A 13 -19.94 -2.38 8.62
CA PRO A 13 -21.09 -2.90 9.34
C PRO A 13 -21.18 -4.43 9.31
N GLY A 14 -21.11 -5.05 10.49
CA GLY A 14 -21.14 -6.50 10.65
C GLY A 14 -19.86 -7.23 10.21
N PHE A 15 -18.79 -6.52 9.89
CA PHE A 15 -17.49 -7.12 9.55
C PHE A 15 -16.43 -6.72 10.58
N ARG A 16 -16.18 -7.62 11.53
CA ARG A 16 -15.20 -7.44 12.63
C ARG A 16 -13.96 -8.29 12.38
N ILE A 17 -12.81 -7.74 12.73
CA ILE A 17 -11.50 -8.42 12.75
C ILE A 17 -10.90 -8.34 14.15
N SER A 18 -10.07 -9.32 14.51
CA SER A 18 -9.20 -9.18 15.69
C SER A 18 -8.16 -8.11 15.43
N ARG A 19 -7.87 -7.22 16.40
CA ARG A 19 -6.91 -6.12 16.21
C ARG A 19 -5.45 -6.58 16.11
N VAL A 20 -5.17 -7.83 16.47
CA VAL A 20 -3.94 -8.53 16.07
C VAL A 20 -4.31 -9.57 15.03
N LEU A 21 -3.78 -9.40 13.83
CA LEU A 21 -3.95 -10.30 12.70
C LEU A 21 -2.73 -11.20 12.60
N THR A 22 -2.96 -12.50 12.34
CA THR A 22 -1.89 -13.47 12.11
C THR A 22 -1.47 -13.40 10.64
N GLY A 23 -0.27 -12.89 10.37
CA GLY A 23 0.27 -12.77 9.02
C GLY A 23 0.92 -14.05 8.51
N LEU A 24 0.54 -14.51 7.33
CA LEU A 24 1.02 -15.73 6.68
C LEU A 24 2.11 -15.51 5.62
N TRP A 25 2.70 -14.32 5.53
CA TRP A 25 3.84 -14.03 4.66
C TRP A 25 4.99 -15.04 4.85
N GLN A 26 5.18 -15.52 6.08
CA GLN A 26 6.24 -16.47 6.38
C GLN A 26 6.10 -17.82 5.69
N ILE A 27 4.92 -18.16 5.16
CA ILE A 27 4.70 -19.37 4.34
C ILE A 27 5.57 -19.31 3.08
N ALA A 28 5.53 -18.19 2.33
CA ALA A 28 6.35 -17.99 1.15
C ALA A 28 7.86 -18.11 1.45
N ASP A 29 8.32 -17.53 2.58
CA ASP A 29 9.71 -17.63 3.02
C ASP A 29 10.09 -19.06 3.43
N MET A 30 9.16 -19.81 4.05
CA MET A 30 9.35 -21.22 4.43
C MET A 30 9.40 -22.15 3.22
N GLU A 31 8.68 -21.84 2.14
CA GLU A 31 8.67 -22.58 0.87
C GLU A 31 9.78 -22.14 -0.09
N ARG A 32 10.59 -21.18 0.29
CA ARG A 32 11.72 -20.68 -0.50
C ARG A 32 12.66 -21.83 -0.88
N GLY A 33 13.06 -21.84 -2.16
CA GLY A 33 13.97 -22.88 -2.69
C GLY A 33 13.26 -24.19 -3.05
N GLY A 34 11.94 -24.18 -3.22
CA GLY A 34 11.15 -25.35 -3.67
C GLY A 34 10.77 -26.31 -2.53
N ARG A 35 10.87 -25.85 -1.29
CA ARG A 35 10.33 -26.60 -0.15
C ARG A 35 8.81 -26.55 -0.19
N GLU A 36 8.16 -27.70 -0.07
CA GLU A 36 6.71 -27.80 0.04
C GLU A 36 6.30 -27.96 1.50
N LEU A 37 5.22 -27.29 1.90
CA LEU A 37 4.58 -27.48 3.18
C LEU A 37 3.35 -28.37 3.01
N ASP A 38 3.13 -29.31 3.94
CA ASP A 38 1.89 -30.08 3.98
C ASP A 38 0.76 -29.15 4.44
N PRO A 39 -0.30 -28.94 3.60
CA PRO A 39 -1.38 -28.01 3.96
C PRO A 39 -2.18 -28.46 5.18
N ASP A 40 -2.37 -29.77 5.40
CA ASP A 40 -3.14 -30.28 6.52
C ASP A 40 -2.38 -30.13 7.84
N GLU A 41 -1.10 -30.47 7.85
CA GLU A 41 -0.24 -30.31 9.03
C GLU A 41 -0.08 -28.81 9.37
N THR A 42 0.20 -27.98 8.37
CA THR A 42 0.41 -26.55 8.58
C THR A 42 -0.89 -25.84 9.01
N ALA A 43 -2.05 -26.22 8.47
CA ALA A 43 -3.35 -25.72 8.88
C ALA A 43 -3.66 -26.02 10.35
N ALA A 44 -3.25 -27.17 10.86
CA ALA A 44 -3.43 -27.51 12.29
C ALA A 44 -2.75 -26.48 13.21
N ALA A 45 -1.64 -25.90 12.79
CA ALA A 45 -0.92 -24.87 13.56
C ALA A 45 -1.64 -23.54 13.64
N MET A 46 -2.72 -23.31 12.90
CA MET A 46 -3.58 -22.12 13.01
C MET A 46 -4.57 -22.23 14.17
N ALA A 47 -4.93 -23.44 14.61
CA ALA A 47 -5.96 -23.68 15.64
C ALA A 47 -5.68 -22.95 16.97
N PRO A 48 -4.45 -22.90 17.52
CA PRO A 48 -4.17 -22.17 18.75
C PRO A 48 -4.48 -20.67 18.66
N TYR A 49 -4.27 -20.05 17.49
CA TYR A 49 -4.59 -18.62 17.26
C TYR A 49 -6.10 -18.40 17.29
N ALA A 50 -6.85 -19.19 16.52
CA ALA A 50 -8.31 -19.10 16.49
C ALA A 50 -8.94 -19.37 17.87
N ALA A 51 -8.49 -20.40 18.57
CA ALA A 51 -8.95 -20.72 19.92
C ALA A 51 -8.66 -19.61 20.94
N ALA A 52 -7.60 -18.82 20.73
CA ALA A 52 -7.26 -17.68 21.55
C ALA A 52 -8.04 -16.40 21.19
N GLY A 53 -8.89 -16.42 20.16
CA GLY A 53 -9.64 -15.26 19.67
C GLY A 53 -8.87 -14.39 18.67
N LEU A 54 -7.64 -14.76 18.29
CA LEU A 54 -6.88 -14.15 17.20
C LEU A 54 -7.41 -14.72 15.87
N SER A 55 -8.67 -14.41 15.57
CA SER A 55 -9.47 -15.09 14.53
C SER A 55 -9.22 -14.58 13.12
N THR A 56 -8.35 -13.58 12.93
CA THR A 56 -8.12 -12.96 11.63
C THR A 56 -6.75 -13.32 11.08
N PHE A 57 -6.74 -13.87 9.86
CA PHE A 57 -5.50 -14.29 9.16
C PHE A 57 -5.33 -13.47 7.89
N ASP A 58 -4.12 -12.94 7.67
CA ASP A 58 -3.76 -12.13 6.50
C ASP A 58 -2.77 -12.87 5.60
N MET A 59 -3.08 -12.92 4.32
CA MET A 59 -2.27 -13.61 3.30
C MET A 59 -2.29 -12.86 1.97
N ALA A 60 -1.77 -13.48 0.91
CA ALA A 60 -1.82 -12.98 -0.45
C ALA A 60 -1.75 -14.12 -1.47
N ASP A 61 -2.16 -13.86 -2.69
CA ASP A 61 -2.14 -14.78 -3.83
C ASP A 61 -0.75 -15.33 -4.17
N HIS A 62 0.31 -14.59 -3.83
CA HIS A 62 1.72 -14.95 -4.07
C HIS A 62 2.48 -15.41 -2.80
N TYR A 63 1.79 -15.67 -1.68
CA TYR A 63 2.42 -16.18 -0.45
C TYR A 63 2.51 -17.73 -0.46
N GLY A 64 2.99 -18.30 -1.56
CA GLY A 64 3.10 -19.74 -1.70
C GLY A 64 1.76 -20.45 -1.51
N SER A 65 1.71 -21.44 -0.63
CA SER A 65 0.50 -22.22 -0.32
C SER A 65 -0.41 -21.59 0.74
N ALA A 66 -0.18 -20.32 1.16
CA ALA A 66 -0.90 -19.69 2.28
C ALA A 66 -2.43 -19.71 2.14
N GLU A 67 -2.96 -19.39 0.95
CA GLU A 67 -4.42 -19.44 0.71
C GLU A 67 -4.97 -20.87 0.80
N ILE A 68 -4.24 -21.87 0.33
CA ILE A 68 -4.63 -23.28 0.40
C ILE A 68 -4.64 -23.76 1.87
N ILE A 69 -3.60 -23.43 2.63
CA ILE A 69 -3.49 -23.75 4.06
C ILE A 69 -4.64 -23.12 4.84
N ALA A 70 -4.93 -21.85 4.61
CA ALA A 70 -6.02 -21.13 5.28
C ALA A 70 -7.40 -21.70 4.90
N GLY A 71 -7.60 -22.03 3.64
CA GLY A 71 -8.81 -22.71 3.16
C GLY A 71 -9.00 -24.09 3.78
N THR A 72 -7.92 -24.87 3.89
CA THR A 72 -7.92 -26.15 4.60
C THR A 72 -8.27 -25.98 6.08
N PHE A 73 -7.69 -24.97 6.75
CA PHE A 73 -7.99 -24.67 8.15
C PHE A 73 -9.46 -24.31 8.36
N ARG A 74 -10.01 -23.43 7.53
CA ARG A 74 -11.40 -22.95 7.63
C ARG A 74 -12.43 -24.09 7.69
N ARG A 75 -12.16 -25.21 7.02
CA ARG A 75 -13.05 -26.38 6.98
C ARG A 75 -12.99 -27.25 8.24
N ARG A 76 -12.03 -27.00 9.12
CA ARG A 76 -11.88 -27.76 10.38
C ARG A 76 -12.83 -27.27 11.43
N PRO A 77 -13.36 -28.14 12.28
CA PRO A 77 -14.25 -27.73 13.38
C PRO A 77 -13.59 -26.70 14.33
N GLU A 78 -12.26 -26.76 14.49
CA GLU A 78 -11.48 -25.91 15.37
C GLU A 78 -11.35 -24.46 14.85
N ALA A 79 -11.63 -24.22 13.57
CA ALA A 79 -11.54 -22.88 12.97
C ALA A 79 -12.58 -21.91 13.55
N GLY A 80 -13.78 -22.39 13.84
CA GLY A 80 -14.87 -21.51 14.28
C GLY A 80 -15.17 -20.43 13.24
N GLU A 81 -15.43 -19.21 13.70
CA GLU A 81 -15.65 -18.04 12.84
C GLU A 81 -14.33 -17.28 12.62
N VAL A 82 -13.54 -17.69 11.64
CA VAL A 82 -12.32 -16.98 11.23
C VAL A 82 -12.58 -16.05 10.07
N GLN A 83 -11.81 -14.96 10.00
CA GLN A 83 -11.78 -14.03 8.88
C GLN A 83 -10.49 -14.27 8.08
N LEU A 84 -10.63 -14.50 6.78
CA LEU A 84 -9.52 -14.72 5.85
C LEU A 84 -9.37 -13.51 4.92
N LEU A 85 -8.29 -12.78 5.10
CA LEU A 85 -7.95 -11.59 4.33
C LEU A 85 -6.87 -11.96 3.33
N THR A 86 -7.14 -11.78 2.04
CA THR A 86 -6.13 -12.03 1.01
C THR A 86 -5.83 -10.77 0.20
N LYS A 87 -4.80 -10.83 -0.63
CA LYS A 87 -4.39 -9.75 -1.53
C LYS A 87 -4.32 -10.29 -2.95
N TRP A 88 -4.63 -9.42 -3.88
CA TRP A 88 -4.31 -9.65 -5.27
C TRP A 88 -3.24 -8.67 -5.73
N VAL A 89 -2.12 -9.24 -6.20
CA VAL A 89 -0.98 -8.51 -6.74
C VAL A 89 -0.88 -8.88 -8.23
N PRO A 90 -1.39 -8.03 -9.15
CA PRO A 90 -1.43 -8.37 -10.55
C PRO A 90 -0.02 -8.56 -11.13
N PRO A 91 0.17 -9.47 -12.11
CA PRO A 91 1.42 -9.57 -12.86
C PRO A 91 1.62 -8.29 -13.70
N PRO A 92 2.88 -8.02 -14.16
CA PRO A 92 3.13 -6.94 -15.09
C PRO A 92 2.36 -7.13 -16.41
N GLY A 93 1.85 -6.03 -16.97
CA GLY A 93 1.13 -6.03 -18.24
C GLY A 93 -0.25 -5.39 -18.15
N ALA A 94 -0.93 -5.33 -19.29
CA ALA A 94 -2.32 -4.90 -19.34
C ALA A 94 -3.20 -5.96 -18.67
N VAL A 95 -4.05 -5.51 -17.75
CA VAL A 95 -5.00 -6.36 -17.03
C VAL A 95 -6.39 -6.16 -17.63
N THR A 96 -7.07 -7.26 -17.93
CA THR A 96 -8.44 -7.25 -18.44
C THR A 96 -9.44 -7.56 -17.32
N ARG A 97 -10.73 -7.34 -17.60
CA ARG A 97 -11.82 -7.70 -16.68
C ARG A 97 -11.86 -9.21 -16.41
N GLU A 98 -11.54 -10.01 -17.40
CA GLU A 98 -11.46 -11.47 -17.32
C GLU A 98 -10.31 -11.90 -16.40
N ASP A 99 -9.16 -11.21 -16.44
CA ASP A 99 -8.02 -11.48 -15.56
C ASP A 99 -8.38 -11.21 -14.10
N VAL A 100 -9.08 -10.09 -13.84
CA VAL A 100 -9.57 -9.75 -12.49
C VAL A 100 -10.51 -10.84 -11.97
N ARG A 101 -11.48 -11.26 -12.80
CA ARG A 101 -12.43 -12.32 -12.44
C ARG A 101 -11.72 -13.65 -12.19
N ALA A 102 -10.76 -14.01 -13.04
CA ALA A 102 -9.97 -15.22 -12.88
C ALA A 102 -9.10 -15.21 -11.60
N ALA A 103 -8.55 -14.04 -11.24
CA ALA A 103 -7.79 -13.88 -9.99
C ALA A 103 -8.69 -14.09 -8.76
N VAL A 104 -9.87 -13.48 -8.75
CA VAL A 104 -10.85 -13.66 -7.66
C VAL A 104 -11.30 -15.12 -7.57
N GLN A 105 -11.57 -15.77 -8.70
CA GLN A 105 -11.96 -17.19 -8.72
C GLN A 105 -10.86 -18.09 -8.16
N ARG A 106 -9.58 -17.87 -8.55
CA ARG A 106 -8.45 -18.61 -7.99
C ARG A 106 -8.34 -18.47 -6.47
N ALA A 107 -8.54 -17.26 -5.95
CA ALA A 107 -8.54 -17.03 -4.50
C ALA A 107 -9.69 -17.77 -3.81
N LEU A 108 -10.91 -17.74 -4.37
CA LEU A 108 -12.07 -18.47 -3.87
C LEU A 108 -11.80 -19.98 -3.84
N ASP A 109 -11.23 -20.53 -4.92
CA ASP A 109 -10.93 -21.96 -5.03
C ASP A 109 -9.87 -22.39 -3.99
N ARG A 110 -8.80 -21.61 -3.82
CA ARG A 110 -7.73 -21.89 -2.85
C ARG A 110 -8.21 -21.74 -1.41
N LEU A 111 -8.96 -20.69 -1.11
CA LEU A 111 -9.56 -20.44 0.20
C LEU A 111 -10.76 -21.37 0.49
N GLN A 112 -11.25 -22.10 -0.51
CA GLN A 112 -12.44 -22.97 -0.42
C GLN A 112 -13.66 -22.21 0.14
N MET A 113 -13.89 -21.00 -0.39
CA MET A 113 -14.96 -20.08 0.02
C MET A 113 -15.85 -19.72 -1.17
N GLU A 114 -17.12 -19.42 -0.90
CA GLU A 114 -18.03 -18.85 -1.89
C GLU A 114 -17.88 -17.32 -2.01
N ARG A 115 -17.32 -16.69 -0.99
CA ARG A 115 -17.12 -15.25 -0.91
C ARG A 115 -15.87 -14.91 -0.08
N ILE A 116 -14.95 -14.11 -0.64
CA ILE A 116 -13.76 -13.62 0.05
C ILE A 116 -14.19 -12.59 1.11
N ASP A 117 -13.67 -12.71 2.35
CA ASP A 117 -14.01 -11.78 3.44
C ASP A 117 -13.47 -10.37 3.18
N LEU A 118 -12.17 -10.24 2.86
CA LEU A 118 -11.54 -9.00 2.43
C LEU A 118 -10.51 -9.30 1.35
N LEU A 119 -10.68 -8.68 0.17
CA LEU A 119 -9.69 -8.67 -0.89
C LEU A 119 -8.98 -7.32 -0.93
N GLN A 120 -7.65 -7.33 -0.81
CA GLN A 120 -6.81 -6.14 -0.82
C GLN A 120 -6.05 -6.05 -2.14
N PHE A 121 -6.20 -4.93 -2.85
CA PHE A 121 -5.61 -4.73 -4.16
C PHE A 121 -4.28 -3.97 -4.07
N HIS A 122 -3.26 -4.40 -4.83
CA HIS A 122 -1.99 -3.71 -5.02
C HIS A 122 -1.86 -3.15 -6.43
N ALA A 123 -1.41 -1.90 -6.56
CA ALA A 123 -1.09 -1.27 -7.83
C ALA A 123 0.42 -1.06 -7.97
N TRP A 124 1.02 -1.50 -9.08
CA TRP A 124 2.44 -1.33 -9.36
C TRP A 124 2.79 0.03 -9.94
N ASN A 125 1.95 0.55 -10.83
CA ASN A 125 2.21 1.77 -11.57
C ASN A 125 0.93 2.63 -11.62
N TYR A 126 0.99 3.81 -11.07
CA TYR A 126 -0.14 4.73 -11.07
C TYR A 126 -0.23 5.55 -12.37
N ALA A 127 0.88 5.67 -13.12
CA ALA A 127 0.90 6.34 -14.40
C ALA A 127 0.10 5.59 -15.48
N ASP A 128 -0.19 4.30 -15.28
CA ASP A 128 -1.13 3.52 -16.07
C ASP A 128 -2.50 3.49 -15.37
N PRO A 129 -3.53 4.18 -15.88
CA PRO A 129 -4.83 4.25 -15.24
C PRO A 129 -5.59 2.91 -15.15
N ASN A 130 -5.09 1.84 -15.74
CA ASN A 130 -5.68 0.49 -15.68
C ASN A 130 -5.84 -0.01 -14.23
N TRP A 131 -5.06 0.49 -13.27
CA TRP A 131 -5.26 0.18 -11.84
C TRP A 131 -6.64 0.60 -11.32
N LEU A 132 -7.22 1.70 -11.86
CA LEU A 132 -8.58 2.12 -11.55
C LEU A 132 -9.61 1.17 -12.15
N ASP A 133 -9.38 0.72 -13.40
CA ASP A 133 -10.26 -0.28 -14.03
C ASP A 133 -10.31 -1.55 -13.18
N CYS A 134 -9.15 -2.02 -12.69
CA CYS A 134 -9.09 -3.17 -11.80
C CYS A 134 -9.97 -2.96 -10.55
N LEU A 135 -9.90 -1.80 -9.90
CA LEU A 135 -10.72 -1.50 -8.71
C LEU A 135 -12.21 -1.43 -9.04
N TYR A 136 -12.61 -0.85 -10.18
CA TYR A 136 -14.01 -0.83 -10.59
C TYR A 136 -14.52 -2.25 -10.88
N TRP A 137 -13.75 -3.11 -11.54
CA TRP A 137 -14.14 -4.50 -11.78
C TRP A 137 -14.17 -5.32 -10.49
N LEU A 138 -13.29 -5.07 -9.54
CA LEU A 138 -13.35 -5.67 -8.20
C LEU A 138 -14.61 -5.23 -7.44
N GLN A 139 -15.01 -3.95 -7.57
CA GLN A 139 -16.25 -3.47 -6.96
C GLN A 139 -17.49 -4.15 -7.56
N GLU A 140 -17.52 -4.36 -8.88
CA GLU A 140 -18.58 -5.15 -9.53
C GLU A 140 -18.65 -6.59 -8.99
N LEU A 141 -17.48 -7.21 -8.72
CA LEU A 141 -17.44 -8.55 -8.13
C LEU A 141 -17.86 -8.55 -6.65
N LYS A 142 -17.61 -7.45 -5.91
CA LYS A 142 -18.19 -7.22 -4.57
C LYS A 142 -19.71 -7.13 -4.64
N GLU A 143 -20.24 -6.35 -5.56
CA GLU A 143 -21.68 -6.20 -5.79
C GLU A 143 -22.33 -7.53 -6.22
N ALA A 144 -21.61 -8.35 -6.98
CA ALA A 144 -22.01 -9.72 -7.36
C ALA A 144 -21.92 -10.73 -6.20
N GLY A 145 -21.41 -10.33 -5.02
CA GLY A 145 -21.35 -11.16 -3.83
C GLY A 145 -20.16 -12.11 -3.74
N LEU A 146 -19.17 -12.02 -4.66
CA LEU A 146 -17.95 -12.84 -4.62
C LEU A 146 -16.90 -12.31 -3.64
N ILE A 147 -16.99 -11.03 -3.31
CA ILE A 147 -16.13 -10.33 -2.34
C ILE A 147 -17.04 -9.64 -1.33
N ARG A 148 -16.77 -9.80 -0.04
CA ARG A 148 -17.54 -9.14 1.02
C ARG A 148 -17.10 -7.70 1.18
N GLN A 149 -15.78 -7.46 1.29
CA GLN A 149 -15.20 -6.12 1.41
C GLN A 149 -13.97 -5.99 0.53
N LEU A 150 -13.75 -4.75 0.02
CA LEU A 150 -12.53 -4.37 -0.67
C LEU A 150 -11.62 -3.58 0.26
N GLY A 151 -10.33 -3.82 0.13
CA GLY A 151 -9.27 -3.04 0.73
C GLY A 151 -8.18 -2.76 -0.28
N LEU A 152 -7.23 -1.98 0.17
CA LEU A 152 -6.01 -1.66 -0.59
C LEU A 152 -4.79 -2.19 0.17
N THR A 153 -3.69 -2.38 -0.53
CA THR A 153 -2.39 -2.61 0.09
C THR A 153 -1.33 -1.77 -0.59
N ASN A 154 -0.50 -1.11 0.23
CA ASN A 154 0.59 -0.23 -0.20
C ASN A 154 0.17 0.98 -1.06
N PHE A 155 -1.07 1.46 -0.92
CA PHE A 155 -1.46 2.73 -1.54
C PHE A 155 -0.89 3.89 -0.74
N ASP A 156 -0.35 4.87 -1.45
CA ASP A 156 0.08 6.13 -0.87
C ASP A 156 -1.12 7.06 -0.59
N THR A 157 -0.87 8.18 0.05
CA THR A 157 -1.91 9.12 0.46
C THR A 157 -2.65 9.74 -0.72
N ALA A 158 -1.93 10.11 -1.78
CA ALA A 158 -2.50 10.72 -2.98
C ALA A 158 -3.45 9.77 -3.71
N HIS A 159 -3.04 8.51 -3.88
CA HIS A 159 -3.83 7.53 -4.62
C HIS A 159 -4.97 6.93 -3.79
N LEU A 160 -4.81 6.81 -2.46
CA LEU A 160 -5.95 6.55 -1.58
C LEU A 160 -7.00 7.67 -1.69
N ARG A 161 -6.56 8.94 -1.75
CA ARG A 161 -7.45 10.09 -1.95
C ARG A 161 -8.21 10.00 -3.26
N ILE A 162 -7.55 9.61 -4.36
CA ILE A 162 -8.21 9.38 -5.65
C ILE A 162 -9.29 8.31 -5.51
N VAL A 163 -8.97 7.14 -4.90
CA VAL A 163 -9.89 6.02 -4.74
C VAL A 163 -11.16 6.43 -4.00
N VAL A 164 -11.02 7.02 -2.80
CA VAL A 164 -12.18 7.35 -1.95
C VAL A 164 -13.05 8.47 -2.49
N ASN A 165 -12.52 9.30 -3.41
CA ASN A 165 -13.27 10.35 -4.10
C ASN A 165 -13.78 9.93 -5.48
N SER A 166 -13.50 8.70 -5.93
CA SER A 166 -13.92 8.18 -7.24
C SER A 166 -15.08 7.18 -7.18
N GLY A 167 -15.78 7.13 -6.05
CA GLY A 167 -16.93 6.23 -5.86
C GLY A 167 -16.54 4.76 -5.67
N ILE A 168 -15.30 4.48 -5.28
CA ILE A 168 -14.82 3.13 -4.98
C ILE A 168 -14.84 2.94 -3.46
N GLU A 169 -15.59 1.94 -3.01
CA GLU A 169 -15.77 1.64 -1.59
C GLU A 169 -14.68 0.71 -1.07
N VAL A 170 -13.74 1.24 -0.29
CA VAL A 170 -12.70 0.47 0.38
C VAL A 170 -12.75 0.67 1.89
N VAL A 171 -12.52 -0.40 2.66
CA VAL A 171 -12.63 -0.38 4.13
C VAL A 171 -11.26 -0.29 4.81
N SER A 172 -10.17 -0.61 4.10
CA SER A 172 -8.83 -0.62 4.65
C SER A 172 -7.76 -0.28 3.62
N ASN A 173 -6.62 0.22 4.11
CA ASN A 173 -5.35 0.26 3.39
C ASN A 173 -4.29 -0.44 4.25
N GLN A 174 -3.71 -1.52 3.75
CA GLN A 174 -2.66 -2.26 4.44
C GLN A 174 -1.29 -1.68 4.06
N VAL A 175 -0.55 -1.14 5.04
CA VAL A 175 0.71 -0.43 4.81
C VAL A 175 1.78 -0.81 5.82
N CYS A 176 3.07 -0.62 5.45
CA CYS A 176 4.13 -0.64 6.44
C CYS A 176 3.93 0.51 7.43
N TYR A 177 3.82 0.17 8.70
CA TYR A 177 3.72 1.15 9.78
C TYR A 177 4.33 0.56 11.05
N SER A 178 5.44 1.13 11.47
CA SER A 178 6.21 0.67 12.62
C SER A 178 6.85 1.85 13.33
N LEU A 179 7.58 1.60 14.42
CA LEU A 179 8.41 2.62 15.06
C LEU A 179 9.53 3.14 14.14
N ILE A 180 10.00 2.31 13.20
CA ILE A 180 11.04 2.70 12.24
C ILE A 180 10.44 3.44 11.05
N ASP A 181 9.26 3.04 10.58
CA ASP A 181 8.56 3.63 9.45
C ASP A 181 7.28 4.35 9.90
N GLN A 182 7.34 5.67 9.91
CA GLN A 182 6.25 6.53 10.37
C GLN A 182 5.49 7.22 9.21
N ARG A 183 5.70 6.79 7.93
CA ARG A 183 5.06 7.42 6.76
C ARG A 183 3.54 7.41 6.81
N ALA A 184 2.93 6.40 7.44
CA ALA A 184 1.48 6.34 7.61
C ALA A 184 0.93 7.32 8.66
N ARG A 185 1.80 7.99 9.44
CA ARG A 185 1.42 9.01 10.41
C ARG A 185 1.11 10.34 9.69
N GLY A 186 0.17 11.09 10.21
CA GLY A 186 -0.21 12.39 9.63
C GLY A 186 -1.18 12.24 8.47
N ALA A 187 -0.84 12.74 7.29
CA ALA A 187 -1.76 12.89 6.15
C ALA A 187 -2.51 11.59 5.77
N MET A 188 -1.84 10.45 5.76
CA MET A 188 -2.47 9.14 5.52
C MET A 188 -3.50 8.83 6.60
N SER A 189 -3.12 8.92 7.89
CA SER A 189 -4.03 8.66 9.00
C SER A 189 -5.22 9.62 9.01
N GLU A 190 -5.00 10.91 8.73
CA GLU A 190 -6.04 11.93 8.66
C GLU A 190 -7.04 11.66 7.52
N LEU A 191 -6.53 11.29 6.34
CA LEU A 191 -7.36 10.89 5.21
C LEU A 191 -8.21 9.66 5.54
N CYS A 192 -7.59 8.64 6.13
CA CYS A 192 -8.25 7.41 6.57
C CYS A 192 -9.37 7.70 7.58
N GLN A 193 -9.12 8.54 8.59
CA GLN A 193 -10.13 8.92 9.58
C GLN A 193 -11.32 9.66 8.93
N ARG A 194 -11.04 10.57 8.01
CA ARG A 194 -12.07 11.37 7.32
C ARG A 194 -13.01 10.51 6.48
N HIS A 195 -12.49 9.46 5.86
CA HIS A 195 -13.25 8.59 4.96
C HIS A 195 -13.64 7.23 5.59
N GLY A 196 -13.39 7.03 6.89
CA GLY A 196 -13.74 5.79 7.58
C GLY A 196 -12.88 4.58 7.20
N VAL A 197 -11.80 4.77 6.45
CA VAL A 197 -10.85 3.71 6.06
C VAL A 197 -9.96 3.36 7.25
N LYS A 198 -9.66 2.07 7.47
CA LYS A 198 -8.76 1.62 8.53
C LYS A 198 -7.39 1.25 7.98
N LEU A 199 -6.35 1.61 8.73
CA LEU A 199 -5.01 1.13 8.44
C LEU A 199 -4.82 -0.27 9.05
N LEU A 200 -4.33 -1.22 8.23
CA LEU A 200 -3.84 -2.51 8.69
C LEU A 200 -2.31 -2.45 8.63
N ALA A 201 -1.68 -2.37 9.80
CA ALA A 201 -0.26 -2.08 9.90
C ALA A 201 0.57 -3.36 9.88
N PHE A 202 1.40 -3.56 8.84
CA PHE A 202 2.40 -4.62 8.86
C PHE A 202 3.79 -4.08 9.22
N GLY A 203 4.70 -4.97 9.60
CA GLY A 203 6.08 -4.63 9.92
C GLY A 203 6.28 -4.05 11.32
N THR A 204 5.31 -4.10 12.20
CA THR A 204 5.35 -3.51 13.56
C THR A 204 6.49 -4.04 14.42
N VAL A 205 6.96 -5.27 14.18
CA VAL A 205 8.11 -5.89 14.86
C VAL A 205 9.39 -5.88 14.00
N ALA A 206 9.38 -5.18 12.85
CA ALA A 206 10.52 -5.04 11.94
C ALA A 206 11.21 -6.39 11.62
N GLY A 207 10.44 -7.42 11.23
CA GLY A 207 10.97 -8.75 10.93
C GLY A 207 11.64 -9.46 12.11
N GLY A 208 11.30 -9.08 13.33
CA GLY A 208 11.86 -9.58 14.59
C GLY A 208 13.07 -8.78 15.09
N PHE A 209 13.44 -7.68 14.43
CA PHE A 209 14.49 -6.79 14.93
C PHE A 209 14.06 -6.03 16.20
N LEU A 210 12.80 -5.63 16.31
CA LEU A 210 12.24 -5.02 17.52
C LEU A 210 11.92 -6.12 18.57
N SER A 211 12.97 -6.70 19.12
CA SER A 211 12.90 -7.75 20.15
C SER A 211 14.17 -7.78 21.01
N GLU A 212 14.09 -8.44 22.17
CA GLU A 212 15.19 -8.64 23.11
C GLU A 212 16.39 -9.36 22.49
N ARG A 213 16.14 -10.15 21.45
CA ARG A 213 17.18 -10.89 20.74
C ARG A 213 18.29 -9.98 20.22
N TRP A 214 17.95 -8.75 19.82
CA TRP A 214 18.86 -7.80 19.18
C TRP A 214 19.37 -6.72 20.12
N LEU A 215 18.83 -6.65 21.34
CA LEU A 215 19.25 -5.65 22.33
C LEU A 215 20.70 -5.84 22.72
N GLY A 216 21.52 -4.79 22.55
CA GLY A 216 22.94 -4.80 22.87
C GLY A 216 23.79 -5.71 21.96
N LYS A 217 23.25 -6.19 20.84
CA LYS A 217 24.01 -7.02 19.90
C LYS A 217 24.70 -6.17 18.84
N PRO A 218 25.86 -6.62 18.33
CA PRO A 218 26.50 -5.99 17.19
C PRO A 218 25.60 -6.06 15.95
N GLU A 219 25.83 -5.17 15.01
CA GLU A 219 25.14 -5.17 13.73
C GLU A 219 25.35 -6.49 12.98
N PRO A 220 24.26 -7.16 12.51
CA PRO A 220 24.40 -8.40 11.77
C PRO A 220 25.03 -8.13 10.39
N ALA A 221 25.94 -9.02 9.98
CA ALA A 221 26.39 -9.05 8.59
C ALA A 221 25.24 -9.43 7.64
N GLY A 222 25.23 -8.88 6.43
CA GLY A 222 24.14 -9.08 5.47
C GLY A 222 23.89 -10.55 5.12
N ASP A 223 24.94 -11.37 5.07
CA ASP A 223 24.89 -12.81 4.80
C ASP A 223 24.37 -13.65 5.99
N SER A 224 24.34 -13.08 7.19
CA SER A 224 23.80 -13.72 8.40
C SER A 224 22.27 -13.63 8.52
N LEU A 225 21.61 -12.83 7.68
CA LEU A 225 20.16 -12.66 7.67
C LEU A 225 19.48 -13.85 7.00
N GLN A 226 18.62 -14.54 7.74
CA GLN A 226 18.07 -15.82 7.34
C GLN A 226 16.74 -15.72 6.60
N THR A 227 15.96 -14.67 6.84
CA THR A 227 14.60 -14.51 6.31
C THR A 227 14.48 -13.28 5.41
N TRP A 228 13.55 -13.32 4.44
CA TRP A 228 13.24 -12.15 3.63
C TRP A 228 12.83 -10.94 4.47
N SER A 229 12.08 -11.18 5.55
CA SER A 229 11.70 -10.11 6.47
C SER A 229 12.91 -9.44 7.12
N GLN A 230 13.91 -10.21 7.57
CA GLN A 230 15.13 -9.64 8.12
C GLN A 230 15.89 -8.82 7.08
N MET A 231 16.05 -9.34 5.85
CA MET A 231 16.70 -8.62 4.75
C MET A 231 16.01 -7.30 4.43
N LYS A 232 14.66 -7.31 4.38
CA LYS A 232 13.85 -6.12 4.17
C LYS A 232 14.04 -5.09 5.28
N TYR A 233 13.76 -5.46 6.52
CA TYR A 233 13.75 -4.49 7.63
C TYR A 233 15.13 -4.04 8.06
N LYS A 234 16.21 -4.77 7.73
CA LYS A 234 17.57 -4.25 7.88
C LYS A 234 17.78 -3.02 7.00
N ARG A 235 17.27 -3.01 5.77
CA ARG A 235 17.32 -1.84 4.87
C ARG A 235 16.56 -0.65 5.44
N PHE A 236 15.43 -0.88 6.11
CA PHE A 236 14.70 0.18 6.83
C PHE A 236 15.52 0.74 7.98
N ILE A 237 16.17 -0.12 8.78
CA ILE A 237 17.07 0.31 9.86
C ILE A 237 18.21 1.16 9.31
N ASP A 238 18.85 0.74 8.21
CA ASP A 238 19.93 1.46 7.56
C ASP A 238 19.48 2.85 7.09
N THR A 239 18.30 2.91 6.44
CA THR A 239 17.72 4.15 5.96
C THR A 239 17.31 5.07 7.12
N ALA A 240 16.88 4.51 8.25
CA ALA A 240 16.51 5.26 9.44
C ALA A 240 17.70 5.80 10.27
N GLY A 241 18.93 5.64 9.77
CA GLY A 241 20.14 6.16 10.42
C GLY A 241 21.13 5.08 10.89
N GLY A 242 20.82 3.80 10.62
CA GLY A 242 21.70 2.68 10.89
C GLY A 242 21.52 2.05 12.27
N TRP A 243 22.50 1.23 12.65
CA TRP A 243 22.40 0.33 13.79
C TRP A 243 22.44 1.03 15.15
N GLU A 244 23.24 2.09 15.30
CA GLU A 244 23.42 2.77 16.59
C GLU A 244 22.15 3.50 17.05
N PRO A 245 21.50 4.36 16.25
CA PRO A 245 20.20 4.93 16.61
C PRO A 245 19.13 3.86 16.85
N PHE A 246 19.16 2.77 16.08
CA PHE A 246 18.24 1.64 16.29
C PHE A 246 18.47 0.97 17.65
N GLN A 247 19.72 0.79 18.12
CA GLN A 247 20.01 0.25 19.46
C GLN A 247 19.52 1.19 20.56
N THR A 248 19.62 2.51 20.36
CA THR A 248 19.06 3.50 21.29
C THR A 248 17.54 3.36 21.40
N LEU A 249 16.84 3.17 20.29
CA LEU A 249 15.41 2.87 20.30
C LEU A 249 15.12 1.56 21.06
N LEU A 250 15.87 0.48 20.80
CA LEU A 250 15.68 -0.81 21.48
C LEU A 250 15.86 -0.70 23.00
N LEU A 251 16.84 0.07 23.47
CA LEU A 251 17.07 0.33 24.90
C LEU A 251 15.85 1.00 25.53
N THR A 252 15.33 2.06 24.89
CA THR A 252 14.11 2.74 25.36
C THR A 252 12.91 1.79 25.42
N LEU A 253 12.75 0.97 24.37
CA LEU A 253 11.64 0.00 24.34
C LEU A 253 11.79 -1.08 25.42
N ALA A 254 13.00 -1.53 25.73
CA ALA A 254 13.28 -2.49 26.80
C ALA A 254 12.91 -1.92 28.17
N GLU A 255 13.23 -0.65 28.45
CA GLU A 255 12.83 0.01 29.70
C GLU A 255 11.31 0.13 29.83
N VAL A 256 10.61 0.47 28.76
CA VAL A 256 9.15 0.52 28.71
C VAL A 256 8.58 -0.88 28.89
N ALA A 257 9.11 -1.88 28.20
CA ALA A 257 8.69 -3.28 28.28
C ALA A 257 8.83 -3.82 29.70
N GLN A 258 9.96 -3.55 30.37
CA GLN A 258 10.20 -3.95 31.75
C GLN A 258 9.16 -3.35 32.72
N ARG A 259 8.82 -2.07 32.57
CA ARG A 259 7.82 -1.40 33.42
C ARG A 259 6.42 -2.02 33.28
N HIS A 260 6.07 -2.46 32.08
CA HIS A 260 4.75 -3.07 31.80
C HIS A 260 4.74 -4.60 31.93
N GLY A 261 5.88 -5.26 32.14
CA GLY A 261 5.98 -6.71 32.24
C GLY A 261 5.68 -7.44 30.91
N VAL A 262 6.03 -6.82 29.77
CA VAL A 262 5.77 -7.30 28.41
C VAL A 262 7.06 -7.36 27.59
N SER A 263 7.00 -7.86 26.35
CA SER A 263 8.14 -7.87 25.43
C SER A 263 8.34 -6.54 24.70
N ILE A 264 9.55 -6.29 24.17
CA ILE A 264 9.84 -5.18 23.25
C ILE A 264 8.89 -5.22 22.06
N ALA A 265 8.64 -6.41 21.51
CA ALA A 265 7.71 -6.60 20.40
C ALA A 265 6.27 -6.17 20.75
N ASN A 266 5.85 -6.42 21.98
CA ASN A 266 4.54 -5.95 22.46
C ASN A 266 4.48 -4.42 22.54
N VAL A 267 5.52 -3.76 23.10
CA VAL A 267 5.58 -2.29 23.17
C VAL A 267 5.52 -1.68 21.76
N ALA A 268 6.34 -2.20 20.84
CA ALA A 268 6.39 -1.73 19.46
C ALA A 268 5.04 -1.87 18.73
N SER A 269 4.42 -3.04 18.85
CA SER A 269 3.12 -3.31 18.21
C SER A 269 1.98 -2.53 18.88
N ARG A 270 1.99 -2.39 20.22
CA ARG A 270 0.99 -1.61 20.97
C ARG A 270 1.06 -0.13 20.62
N TYR A 271 2.27 0.43 20.45
CA TYR A 271 2.44 1.82 20.02
C TYR A 271 1.73 2.09 18.70
N ILE A 272 1.85 1.19 17.73
CA ILE A 272 1.18 1.31 16.43
C ILE A 272 -0.32 1.06 16.54
N LEU A 273 -0.73 0.07 17.33
CA LEU A 273 -2.15 -0.25 17.52
C LEU A 273 -2.95 0.92 18.13
N GLU A 274 -2.29 1.77 18.90
CA GLU A 274 -2.88 2.96 19.52
C GLU A 274 -2.83 4.21 18.63
N GLN A 275 -2.27 4.13 17.41
CA GLN A 275 -2.26 5.28 16.50
C GLN A 275 -3.65 5.49 15.86
N PRO A 276 -3.97 6.76 15.53
CA PRO A 276 -5.21 7.07 14.82
C PRO A 276 -5.36 6.27 13.53
N ALA A 277 -6.59 5.93 13.16
CA ALA A 277 -6.98 5.14 12.00
C ALA A 277 -6.51 3.68 11.99
N VAL A 278 -5.63 3.22 12.89
CA VAL A 278 -5.16 1.83 12.91
C VAL A 278 -6.27 0.89 13.41
N GLY A 279 -6.78 0.06 12.50
CA GLY A 279 -7.77 -0.99 12.79
C GLY A 279 -7.12 -2.24 13.38
N GLY A 280 -5.90 -2.58 12.96
CA GLY A 280 -5.17 -3.73 13.45
C GLY A 280 -3.71 -3.75 13.04
N VAL A 281 -2.93 -4.61 13.72
CA VAL A 281 -1.52 -4.87 13.45
C VAL A 281 -1.34 -6.31 12.98
N ILE A 282 -0.49 -6.51 11.98
CA ILE A 282 -0.22 -7.83 11.40
C ILE A 282 1.11 -8.35 11.96
N ILE A 283 1.05 -9.44 12.70
CA ILE A 283 2.22 -10.11 13.27
C ILE A 283 2.43 -11.43 12.55
N GLY A 284 3.61 -11.58 11.94
CA GLY A 284 3.95 -12.78 11.17
C GLY A 284 4.04 -14.04 12.02
N ALA A 285 3.55 -15.16 11.51
CA ALA A 285 3.62 -16.47 12.12
C ALA A 285 4.38 -17.46 11.25
N ARG A 286 5.33 -18.19 11.84
CA ARG A 286 5.98 -19.36 11.23
C ARG A 286 5.25 -20.61 11.70
N LEU A 287 4.13 -20.90 11.06
CA LEU A 287 3.23 -22.00 11.45
C LEU A 287 3.98 -23.34 11.55
N GLY A 288 3.76 -24.06 12.65
CA GLY A 288 4.45 -25.31 12.93
C GLY A 288 5.90 -25.18 13.43
N GLN A 289 6.52 -23.99 13.37
CA GLN A 289 7.90 -23.75 13.83
C GLN A 289 7.96 -22.95 15.13
N SER A 290 7.13 -21.92 15.26
CA SER A 290 7.03 -21.08 16.47
C SER A 290 5.61 -20.58 16.64
N ALA A 291 5.12 -20.57 17.87
CA ALA A 291 3.83 -19.99 18.22
C ALA A 291 4.05 -18.87 19.24
N HIS A 292 3.56 -17.68 18.92
CA HIS A 292 3.64 -16.49 19.76
C HIS A 292 2.25 -16.06 20.26
N VAL A 293 1.32 -17.02 20.40
CA VAL A 293 -0.08 -16.73 20.74
C VAL A 293 -0.20 -15.98 22.06
N GLU A 294 0.44 -16.51 23.12
CA GLU A 294 0.38 -15.89 24.44
C GLU A 294 1.04 -14.52 24.49
N ASP A 295 2.17 -14.36 23.82
CA ASP A 295 2.86 -13.06 23.72
C ASP A 295 2.01 -12.04 22.95
N ASN A 296 1.37 -12.46 21.85
CA ASN A 296 0.45 -11.62 21.09
C ASN A 296 -0.77 -11.19 21.90
N LEU A 297 -1.28 -12.06 22.79
CA LEU A 297 -2.41 -11.73 23.68
C LEU A 297 -2.04 -10.69 24.76
N ARG A 298 -0.76 -10.58 25.13
CA ARG A 298 -0.30 -9.56 26.07
C ARG A 298 -0.45 -8.15 25.52
N LEU A 299 -0.52 -7.97 24.19
CA LEU A 299 -0.82 -6.68 23.56
C LEU A 299 -2.14 -6.06 24.09
N PHE A 300 -3.10 -6.87 24.51
CA PHE A 300 -4.40 -6.41 24.99
C PHE A 300 -4.45 -6.21 26.53
N GLN A 301 -3.35 -6.45 27.23
CA GLN A 301 -3.30 -6.41 28.70
C GLN A 301 -2.73 -5.09 29.24
N PHE A 302 -2.22 -4.21 28.38
CA PHE A 302 -1.66 -2.93 28.78
C PHE A 302 -1.95 -1.84 27.73
N SER A 303 -1.78 -0.60 28.16
CA SER A 303 -1.75 0.57 27.29
C SER A 303 -0.51 1.41 27.62
N LEU A 304 -0.02 2.16 26.66
CA LEU A 304 1.13 3.04 26.88
C LEU A 304 0.70 4.28 27.65
N ASP A 305 1.35 4.54 28.78
CA ASP A 305 1.17 5.78 29.54
C ASP A 305 1.89 6.97 28.88
N THR A 306 1.67 8.17 29.39
CA THR A 306 2.28 9.40 28.87
C THR A 306 3.80 9.33 28.88
N ALA A 307 4.39 8.83 29.97
CA ALA A 307 5.85 8.74 30.10
C ALA A 307 6.46 7.75 29.10
N ALA A 308 5.78 6.62 28.83
CA ALA A 308 6.21 5.69 27.78
C ALA A 308 6.15 6.32 26.39
N ARG A 309 5.06 7.03 26.07
CA ARG A 309 4.89 7.71 24.78
C ARG A 309 5.94 8.81 24.57
N GLU A 310 6.25 9.60 25.59
CA GLU A 310 7.27 10.65 25.57
C GLU A 310 8.66 10.06 25.38
N ALA A 311 9.01 8.98 26.11
CA ALA A 311 10.29 8.30 25.94
C ALA A 311 10.46 7.73 24.53
N ILE A 312 9.43 7.05 24.01
CA ILE A 312 9.44 6.53 22.64
C ILE A 312 9.55 7.68 21.63
N ALA A 313 8.81 8.76 21.79
CA ALA A 313 8.88 9.92 20.90
C ALA A 313 10.28 10.56 20.88
N ALA A 314 10.94 10.65 22.04
CA ALA A 314 12.33 11.14 22.13
C ALA A 314 13.31 10.22 21.39
N ALA A 315 13.16 8.89 21.52
CA ALA A 315 13.99 7.93 20.80
C ALA A 315 13.76 8.00 19.28
N LEU A 316 12.50 8.14 18.84
CA LEU A 316 12.14 8.29 17.42
C LEU A 316 12.71 9.57 16.79
N ALA A 317 12.83 10.66 17.56
CA ALA A 317 13.45 11.90 17.08
C ALA A 317 14.93 11.75 16.73
N GLY A 318 15.59 10.69 17.22
CA GLY A 318 16.98 10.33 16.86
C GLY A 318 17.10 9.51 15.56
N LEU A 319 15.97 9.09 14.96
CA LEU A 319 15.96 8.36 13.71
C LEU A 319 15.76 9.32 12.52
N SER A 320 16.39 8.99 11.39
CA SER A 320 16.06 9.62 10.12
C SER A 320 14.71 9.10 9.60
N PRO A 321 13.84 9.98 9.07
CA PRO A 321 12.58 9.54 8.50
C PRO A 321 12.80 8.67 7.25
N ILE A 322 12.01 7.63 7.08
CA ILE A 322 11.96 6.87 5.83
C ILE A 322 11.40 7.80 4.75
N PRO A 323 12.08 7.94 3.59
CA PRO A 323 11.66 8.87 2.54
C PRO A 323 10.40 8.38 1.81
N GLY A 324 9.69 9.33 1.20
CA GLY A 324 8.50 9.07 0.38
C GLY A 324 7.22 8.90 1.19
N ASP A 325 6.22 8.24 0.59
CA ASP A 325 4.93 7.91 1.19
C ASP A 325 4.76 6.38 1.27
N CYS A 326 3.67 5.92 1.87
CA CYS A 326 3.34 4.49 1.99
C CYS A 326 3.38 3.79 0.63
N GLY A 327 4.08 2.65 0.56
CA GLY A 327 4.19 1.86 -0.65
C GLY A 327 5.20 2.36 -1.69
N ASP A 328 5.85 3.50 -1.49
CA ASP A 328 6.91 3.99 -2.40
C ASP A 328 8.08 3.00 -2.48
N GLU A 329 8.32 2.22 -1.42
CA GLU A 329 9.31 1.15 -1.41
C GLU A 329 9.10 0.12 -2.53
N TYR A 330 7.87 -0.06 -3.00
CA TYR A 330 7.52 -0.99 -4.07
C TYR A 330 7.57 -0.34 -5.46
N ARG A 331 7.46 0.99 -5.56
CA ARG A 331 7.28 1.73 -6.82
C ARG A 331 8.41 2.70 -7.15
N LYS A 332 9.17 3.13 -6.15
CA LYS A 332 10.24 4.12 -6.32
C LYS A 332 11.54 3.64 -5.67
N PRO A 333 12.69 3.69 -6.35
CA PRO A 333 13.98 3.43 -5.70
C PRO A 333 14.32 4.52 -4.65
N PRO A 334 15.07 4.16 -3.57
CA PRO A 334 15.60 2.82 -3.30
C PRO A 334 14.51 1.86 -2.85
N PHE A 335 14.52 0.64 -3.38
CA PHE A 335 13.59 -0.40 -2.97
C PHE A 335 13.97 -0.93 -1.58
N LEU A 336 13.08 -0.74 -0.60
CA LEU A 336 13.20 -1.26 0.76
C LEU A 336 12.47 -2.60 0.91
N THR A 337 12.55 -3.45 -0.10
CA THR A 337 11.80 -4.69 -0.23
C THR A 337 12.74 -5.90 -0.25
N ALA A 338 12.19 -7.10 -0.13
CA ALA A 338 12.84 -8.36 -0.37
C ALA A 338 12.37 -8.99 -1.71
N SER A 339 13.09 -9.99 -2.20
CA SER A 339 12.75 -10.67 -3.47
C SER A 339 11.32 -11.21 -3.51
N GLY A 340 10.82 -11.71 -2.39
CA GLY A 340 9.45 -12.21 -2.27
C GLY A 340 8.37 -11.12 -2.35
N ASP A 341 8.72 -9.86 -2.23
CA ASP A 341 7.78 -8.72 -2.36
C ASP A 341 7.45 -8.39 -3.83
N LEU A 342 8.04 -9.10 -4.80
CA LEU A 342 7.79 -8.96 -6.24
C LEU A 342 8.09 -7.59 -6.84
N SER A 343 8.81 -6.71 -6.14
CA SER A 343 9.14 -5.35 -6.61
C SER A 343 9.92 -5.32 -7.95
N HIS A 344 10.57 -6.44 -8.32
CA HIS A 344 11.21 -6.61 -9.62
C HIS A 344 10.21 -6.58 -10.80
N HIS A 345 8.91 -6.71 -10.56
CA HIS A 345 7.87 -6.55 -11.57
C HIS A 345 7.90 -5.17 -12.22
N LEU A 346 8.38 -4.13 -11.52
CA LEU A 346 8.51 -2.78 -12.10
C LEU A 346 9.42 -2.75 -13.34
N GLU A 347 10.46 -3.59 -13.39
CA GLU A 347 11.41 -3.66 -14.50
C GLU A 347 10.76 -4.15 -15.80
N SER A 348 9.66 -4.87 -15.70
CA SER A 348 8.91 -5.45 -16.81
C SER A 348 7.56 -4.79 -17.08
N MET A 349 7.25 -3.65 -16.41
CA MET A 349 6.01 -2.91 -16.66
C MET A 349 6.04 -2.26 -18.05
N PRO A 350 5.01 -2.47 -18.89
CA PRO A 350 4.93 -1.80 -20.19
C PRO A 350 4.67 -0.31 -20.02
N ALA A 351 5.00 0.46 -21.07
CA ALA A 351 4.59 1.86 -21.13
C ALA A 351 3.05 1.97 -21.15
N PRO A 352 2.47 2.95 -20.43
CA PRO A 352 1.00 3.07 -20.30
C PRO A 352 0.26 3.28 -21.61
N TYR A 353 0.87 3.97 -22.58
CA TYR A 353 0.26 4.23 -23.89
C TYR A 353 1.18 3.77 -25.01
N THR A 354 0.60 3.31 -26.13
CA THR A 354 1.36 2.88 -27.31
C THR A 354 1.77 4.09 -28.15
N PRO A 355 3.07 4.37 -28.34
CA PRO A 355 3.52 5.46 -29.22
C PRO A 355 3.19 5.19 -30.70
N ILE A 356 2.81 6.24 -31.42
CA ILE A 356 2.57 6.24 -32.87
C ILE A 356 3.57 7.19 -33.53
N THR A 357 4.50 6.64 -34.32
CA THR A 357 5.46 7.45 -35.07
C THR A 357 4.83 7.94 -36.38
N ARG A 358 4.89 9.26 -36.62
CA ARG A 358 4.40 9.91 -37.82
C ARG A 358 5.49 10.00 -38.88
N PRO A 359 5.12 10.12 -40.20
CA PRO A 359 6.10 10.22 -41.28
C PRO A 359 7.04 11.44 -41.19
N ASP A 360 6.65 12.49 -40.50
CA ASP A 360 7.43 13.70 -40.24
C ASP A 360 8.39 13.58 -39.04
N GLY A 361 8.54 12.38 -38.46
CA GLY A 361 9.44 12.09 -37.37
C GLY A 361 8.88 12.44 -35.99
N ARG A 362 7.65 12.96 -35.90
CA ARG A 362 6.97 13.13 -34.60
C ARG A 362 6.47 11.79 -34.06
N SER A 363 6.56 11.61 -32.74
CA SER A 363 5.89 10.52 -32.05
C SER A 363 4.75 11.08 -31.17
N ILE A 364 3.59 10.46 -31.26
CA ILE A 364 2.41 10.87 -30.47
C ILE A 364 1.89 9.70 -29.62
N VAL A 365 1.17 10.02 -28.56
CA VAL A 365 0.34 9.06 -27.82
C VAL A 365 -1.10 9.55 -27.73
N LEU A 366 -2.01 8.58 -27.68
CA LEU A 366 -3.44 8.79 -27.46
C LEU A 366 -3.80 8.15 -26.12
N SER A 367 -4.64 8.80 -25.33
CA SER A 367 -5.17 8.25 -24.09
C SER A 367 -6.51 7.52 -24.26
N GLY A 368 -7.04 7.48 -25.49
CA GLY A 368 -8.26 6.79 -25.85
C GLY A 368 -9.55 7.56 -25.51
N THR A 369 -9.47 8.85 -25.24
CA THR A 369 -10.67 9.68 -25.08
C THR A 369 -11.30 9.97 -26.43
N GLU A 370 -12.65 10.00 -26.52
CA GLU A 370 -13.39 10.32 -27.75
C GLU A 370 -13.04 11.72 -28.29
N TRP A 371 -12.67 12.65 -27.45
CA TRP A 371 -12.31 14.02 -27.79
C TRP A 371 -11.05 14.11 -28.66
N GLU A 372 -10.10 13.19 -28.51
CA GLU A 372 -8.88 13.15 -29.35
C GLU A 372 -9.22 13.00 -30.85
N ALA A 373 -10.19 12.15 -31.15
CA ALA A 373 -10.66 11.97 -32.54
C ALA A 373 -11.56 13.11 -32.99
N ILE A 374 -12.46 13.63 -32.15
CA ILE A 374 -13.41 14.68 -32.50
C ILE A 374 -12.71 16.00 -32.74
N ALA A 375 -11.79 16.39 -31.85
CA ALA A 375 -11.09 17.68 -31.93
C ALA A 375 -9.74 17.60 -32.67
N GLY A 376 -9.30 16.41 -33.07
CA GLY A 376 -8.09 16.23 -33.87
C GLY A 376 -6.79 16.51 -33.12
N PHE A 377 -6.72 16.18 -31.84
CA PHE A 377 -5.51 16.33 -31.01
C PHE A 377 -4.98 14.99 -30.50
N CYS A 378 -3.77 14.98 -29.94
CA CYS A 378 -3.19 13.84 -29.25
C CYS A 378 -2.96 14.17 -27.78
N ARG A 379 -2.85 13.14 -26.91
CA ARG A 379 -2.54 13.36 -25.49
C ARG A 379 -1.18 14.00 -25.29
N ALA A 380 -0.17 13.50 -26.02
CA ALA A 380 1.15 14.10 -26.02
C ALA A 380 1.81 13.94 -27.38
N VAL A 381 2.72 14.85 -27.72
CA VAL A 381 3.57 14.81 -28.92
C VAL A 381 5.02 15.06 -28.55
N ARG A 382 5.91 14.22 -29.07
CA ARG A 382 7.37 14.39 -28.99
C ARG A 382 7.94 14.75 -30.36
N GLN A 383 8.81 15.78 -30.39
CA GLN A 383 9.65 16.11 -31.52
C GLN A 383 11.08 16.41 -31.06
N GLY A 384 12.01 15.56 -31.42
CA GLY A 384 13.38 15.65 -30.89
C GLY A 384 13.42 15.48 -29.37
N GLU A 385 13.98 16.46 -28.67
CA GLU A 385 14.10 16.49 -27.21
C GLU A 385 12.85 17.06 -26.51
N ARG A 386 11.88 17.59 -27.25
CA ARG A 386 10.72 18.25 -26.65
C ARG A 386 9.49 17.35 -26.62
N ILE A 387 8.79 17.37 -25.49
CA ILE A 387 7.47 16.76 -25.35
C ILE A 387 6.48 17.84 -24.90
N TRP A 388 5.34 17.90 -25.58
CA TRP A 388 4.20 18.72 -25.20
C TRP A 388 3.03 17.84 -24.85
N ILE A 389 2.39 18.12 -23.71
CA ILE A 389 1.20 17.42 -23.24
C ILE A 389 0.02 18.37 -23.30
N SER A 390 -1.01 17.96 -24.00
CA SER A 390 -2.25 18.72 -24.17
C SER A 390 -2.98 18.91 -22.84
N GLY A 391 -3.87 19.90 -22.78
CA GLY A 391 -4.79 20.09 -21.66
C GLY A 391 -5.38 18.77 -21.23
N THR A 392 -5.16 18.40 -19.98
CA THR A 392 -5.49 17.10 -19.41
C THR A 392 -6.39 17.33 -18.20
N THR A 393 -7.59 16.76 -18.24
CA THR A 393 -8.54 16.72 -17.14
C THR A 393 -8.51 15.33 -16.47
N ALA A 394 -9.12 15.24 -15.30
CA ALA A 394 -9.22 13.98 -14.54
C ALA A 394 -10.24 13.01 -15.15
N THR A 395 -10.11 12.74 -16.47
CA THR A 395 -10.98 11.83 -17.23
C THR A 395 -10.32 10.47 -17.41
N HIS A 396 -11.05 9.38 -17.12
CA HIS A 396 -10.67 8.01 -17.48
C HIS A 396 -11.86 7.30 -18.13
N GLY A 397 -11.74 6.92 -19.39
CA GLY A 397 -12.87 6.46 -20.20
C GLY A 397 -13.97 7.54 -20.25
N ARG A 398 -15.14 7.22 -19.68
CA ARG A 398 -16.27 8.16 -19.54
C ARG A 398 -16.47 8.68 -18.11
N ARG A 399 -15.53 8.44 -17.22
CA ARG A 399 -15.63 8.80 -15.80
C ARG A 399 -14.77 10.01 -15.49
N ALA A 400 -15.31 10.91 -14.67
CA ALA A 400 -14.52 11.90 -13.97
C ALA A 400 -13.96 11.25 -12.69
N ILE A 401 -12.64 11.29 -12.54
CA ILE A 401 -11.91 10.70 -11.42
C ILE A 401 -11.65 11.77 -10.37
N GLY A 402 -11.71 11.40 -9.07
CA GLY A 402 -11.45 12.31 -7.96
C GLY A 402 -12.66 13.15 -7.51
N GLY A 403 -13.82 13.00 -8.18
CA GLY A 403 -15.08 13.63 -7.75
C GLY A 403 -14.96 15.14 -7.51
N ALA A 404 -15.46 15.62 -6.38
CA ALA A 404 -15.43 17.03 -5.98
C ALA A 404 -14.14 17.42 -5.21
N ASP A 405 -13.06 16.65 -5.30
CA ASP A 405 -11.78 16.94 -4.64
C ASP A 405 -10.73 17.39 -5.67
N ALA A 406 -10.41 18.67 -5.69
CA ALA A 406 -9.46 19.26 -6.64
C ALA A 406 -8.04 18.68 -6.49
N ALA A 407 -7.61 18.29 -5.29
CA ALA A 407 -6.32 17.64 -5.09
C ALA A 407 -6.32 16.23 -5.69
N ALA A 408 -7.38 15.43 -5.49
CA ALA A 408 -7.52 14.11 -6.10
C ALA A 408 -7.51 14.20 -7.63
N GLN A 409 -8.24 15.16 -8.21
CA GLN A 409 -8.21 15.41 -9.65
C GLN A 409 -6.80 15.81 -10.13
N CYS A 410 -6.12 16.70 -9.41
CA CYS A 410 -4.78 17.15 -9.75
C CYS A 410 -3.77 15.98 -9.74
N HIS A 411 -3.78 15.12 -8.72
CA HIS A 411 -2.91 13.95 -8.67
C HIS A 411 -3.16 13.00 -9.84
N PHE A 412 -4.42 12.70 -10.15
CA PHE A 412 -4.75 11.82 -11.26
C PHE A 412 -4.36 12.41 -12.63
N ILE A 413 -4.49 13.73 -12.80
CA ILE A 413 -4.01 14.43 -13.99
C ILE A 413 -2.50 14.27 -14.15
N ILE A 414 -1.74 14.42 -13.04
CA ILE A 414 -0.28 14.27 -13.06
C ILE A 414 0.11 12.83 -13.40
N ASP A 415 -0.61 11.82 -12.92
CA ASP A 415 -0.37 10.42 -13.29
C ASP A 415 -0.55 10.18 -14.79
N LYS A 416 -1.62 10.73 -15.39
CA LYS A 416 -1.84 10.66 -16.84
C LYS A 416 -0.72 11.36 -17.63
N ILE A 417 -0.24 12.51 -17.14
CA ILE A 417 0.88 13.24 -17.69
C ILE A 417 2.15 12.40 -17.61
N GLU A 418 2.43 11.81 -16.46
CA GLU A 418 3.56 10.92 -16.26
C GLU A 418 3.51 9.71 -17.19
N GLY A 419 2.34 9.09 -17.36
CA GLY A 419 2.14 7.97 -18.28
C GLY A 419 2.40 8.38 -19.74
N ALA A 420 1.98 9.56 -20.14
CA ALA A 420 2.24 10.08 -21.48
C ALA A 420 3.72 10.40 -21.70
N LEU A 421 4.41 10.97 -20.70
CA LEU A 421 5.86 11.19 -20.72
C LEU A 421 6.62 9.87 -20.85
N GLN A 422 6.35 8.90 -19.97
CA GLN A 422 6.99 7.58 -19.99
C GLN A 422 6.84 6.89 -21.35
N SER A 423 5.64 6.96 -21.93
CA SER A 423 5.34 6.36 -23.23
C SER A 423 6.10 7.02 -24.41
N LEU A 424 6.55 8.26 -24.25
CA LEU A 424 7.38 8.99 -25.22
C LEU A 424 8.86 9.05 -24.82
N GLY A 425 9.28 8.25 -23.81
CA GLY A 425 10.68 8.16 -23.35
C GLY A 425 11.13 9.36 -22.52
N GLY A 426 10.19 10.06 -21.86
CA GLY A 426 10.44 11.09 -20.87
C GLY A 426 10.00 10.63 -19.47
N ARG A 427 10.15 11.49 -18.49
CA ARG A 427 9.78 11.28 -17.08
C ARG A 427 9.40 12.62 -16.45
N LEU A 428 8.84 12.60 -15.25
CA LEU A 428 8.43 13.84 -14.55
C LEU A 428 9.58 14.81 -14.34
N GLU A 429 10.80 14.31 -14.11
CA GLU A 429 12.01 15.10 -13.91
C GLU A 429 12.40 15.94 -15.16
N ASP A 430 11.93 15.55 -16.34
CA ASP A 430 12.16 16.28 -17.59
C ASP A 430 11.21 17.49 -17.79
N VAL A 431 10.22 17.65 -16.89
CA VAL A 431 9.22 18.73 -16.99
C VAL A 431 9.85 20.08 -16.67
N VAL A 432 9.73 21.01 -17.60
CA VAL A 432 10.24 22.39 -17.47
C VAL A 432 9.15 23.43 -17.26
N ARG A 433 7.91 23.10 -17.62
CA ARG A 433 6.76 24.00 -17.45
C ARG A 433 5.48 23.23 -17.16
N THR A 434 4.68 23.76 -16.25
CA THR A 434 3.30 23.34 -15.98
C THR A 434 2.38 24.56 -16.05
N ARG A 435 1.17 24.40 -16.62
CA ARG A 435 0.07 25.37 -16.53
C ARG A 435 -1.14 24.68 -15.95
N ILE A 436 -1.67 25.25 -14.89
CA ILE A 436 -2.80 24.72 -14.14
C ILE A 436 -3.98 25.68 -14.30
N PHE A 437 -5.09 25.14 -14.72
CA PHE A 437 -6.35 25.85 -14.82
C PHE A 437 -7.30 25.27 -13.77
N VAL A 438 -7.79 26.12 -12.88
CA VAL A 438 -8.80 25.74 -11.88
C VAL A 438 -10.14 26.36 -12.26
N ARG A 439 -11.22 25.58 -12.12
CA ARG A 439 -12.57 26.05 -12.39
C ARG A 439 -12.97 27.18 -11.44
N ASN A 440 -12.70 26.98 -10.16
CA ASN A 440 -12.95 27.97 -9.09
C ASN A 440 -11.61 28.32 -8.45
N ILE A 441 -11.35 29.62 -8.32
CA ILE A 441 -10.11 30.08 -7.68
C ILE A 441 -9.99 29.60 -6.23
N ALA A 442 -11.08 29.30 -5.55
CA ALA A 442 -11.05 28.73 -4.21
C ALA A 442 -10.32 27.38 -4.13
N ASP A 443 -10.18 26.65 -5.25
CA ASP A 443 -9.51 25.36 -5.32
C ASP A 443 -7.99 25.48 -5.56
N TRP A 444 -7.47 26.72 -5.72
CA TRP A 444 -6.07 26.95 -6.07
C TRP A 444 -5.08 26.31 -5.10
N GLU A 445 -5.36 26.42 -3.79
CA GLU A 445 -4.44 25.89 -2.77
C GLU A 445 -4.38 24.36 -2.78
N ALA A 446 -5.53 23.69 -2.95
CA ALA A 446 -5.61 22.24 -3.06
C ALA A 446 -4.84 21.73 -4.28
N ALA A 447 -5.04 22.35 -5.45
CA ALA A 447 -4.33 22.02 -6.67
C ALA A 447 -2.81 22.31 -6.56
N ALA A 448 -2.44 23.47 -6.00
CA ALA A 448 -1.04 23.85 -5.82
C ALA A 448 -0.29 22.93 -4.84
N ARG A 449 -0.91 22.49 -3.76
CA ARG A 449 -0.33 21.54 -2.81
C ARG A 449 -0.12 20.16 -3.48
N ALA A 450 -1.12 19.64 -4.19
CA ALA A 450 -1.01 18.39 -4.92
C ALA A 450 0.09 18.46 -6.00
N HIS A 451 0.19 19.56 -6.74
CA HIS A 451 1.29 19.82 -7.66
C HIS A 451 2.64 19.84 -6.92
N GLY A 452 2.73 20.54 -5.79
CA GLY A 452 3.94 20.65 -4.99
C GLY A 452 4.43 19.31 -4.43
N GLU A 453 3.54 18.38 -4.09
CA GLU A 453 3.88 17.04 -3.65
C GLU A 453 4.62 16.24 -4.75
N ARG A 454 4.26 16.46 -6.02
CA ARG A 454 4.83 15.74 -7.16
C ARG A 454 6.04 16.45 -7.79
N PHE A 455 6.10 17.77 -7.73
CA PHE A 455 7.10 18.59 -8.45
C PHE A 455 8.08 19.34 -7.54
N ARG A 456 8.06 19.12 -6.23
CA ARG A 456 8.89 19.83 -5.25
C ARG A 456 10.37 19.82 -5.58
N ASP A 457 10.90 18.69 -6.00
CA ASP A 457 12.32 18.50 -6.28
C ASP A 457 12.66 18.82 -7.76
N ILE A 458 11.65 18.98 -8.62
CA ILE A 458 11.79 19.28 -10.05
C ILE A 458 11.74 20.78 -10.29
N GLN A 459 10.81 21.48 -9.61
CA GLN A 459 10.62 22.93 -9.63
C GLN A 459 10.42 23.51 -11.06
N PRO A 460 9.48 23.01 -11.88
CA PRO A 460 9.22 23.58 -13.19
C PRO A 460 8.67 24.99 -13.09
N ALA A 461 8.82 25.80 -14.17
CA ALA A 461 8.09 27.06 -14.27
C ALA A 461 6.57 26.79 -14.25
N ASN A 462 5.84 27.45 -13.34
CA ASN A 462 4.41 27.21 -13.15
C ASN A 462 3.57 28.46 -13.39
N THR A 463 2.37 28.28 -13.92
CA THR A 463 1.31 29.30 -13.96
C THR A 463 0.00 28.63 -13.53
N LEU A 464 -0.68 29.21 -12.55
CA LEU A 464 -2.02 28.78 -12.13
C LEU A 464 -3.01 29.94 -12.31
N VAL A 465 -4.10 29.69 -13.02
CA VAL A 465 -5.16 30.67 -13.28
C VAL A 465 -6.54 30.01 -13.17
N GLN A 466 -7.55 30.85 -12.93
CA GLN A 466 -8.95 30.42 -13.05
C GLN A 466 -9.38 30.44 -14.52
N ALA A 467 -10.06 29.40 -14.97
CA ALA A 467 -10.66 29.31 -16.29
C ALA A 467 -11.97 28.51 -16.28
N ALA A 468 -12.84 28.78 -17.26
CA ALA A 468 -13.97 27.89 -17.53
C ALA A 468 -13.45 26.60 -18.17
N LEU A 469 -13.71 25.48 -17.54
CA LEU A 469 -13.32 24.14 -18.02
C LEU A 469 -14.49 23.49 -18.77
N VAL A 470 -14.18 22.65 -19.74
CA VAL A 470 -15.17 21.85 -20.49
C VAL A 470 -15.60 20.65 -19.65
N GLY A 471 -16.88 20.57 -19.29
CA GLY A 471 -17.45 19.58 -18.35
C GLY A 471 -17.55 20.12 -16.92
N GLU A 472 -18.74 20.09 -16.32
CA GLU A 472 -18.98 20.66 -14.99
C GLU A 472 -18.29 19.86 -13.86
N GLU A 473 -17.99 18.60 -14.11
CA GLU A 473 -17.34 17.66 -13.23
C GLU A 473 -15.84 17.91 -13.04
N TYR A 474 -15.19 18.68 -13.95
CA TYR A 474 -13.76 18.95 -13.86
C TYR A 474 -13.48 20.23 -13.10
N LEU A 475 -12.67 20.10 -12.04
CA LEU A 475 -12.22 21.19 -11.19
C LEU A 475 -10.85 21.72 -11.60
N VAL A 476 -10.02 20.83 -12.20
CA VAL A 476 -8.64 21.11 -12.58
C VAL A 476 -8.38 20.59 -14.00
N GLU A 477 -7.60 21.36 -14.77
CA GLU A 477 -6.97 20.94 -16.01
C GLU A 477 -5.49 21.35 -15.98
N MET A 478 -4.62 20.55 -16.61
CA MET A 478 -3.18 20.86 -16.66
C MET A 478 -2.60 20.55 -18.02
N GLU A 479 -1.68 21.41 -18.49
CA GLU A 479 -0.81 21.16 -19.63
C GLU A 479 0.66 21.26 -19.22
N VAL A 480 1.54 20.54 -19.95
CA VAL A 480 2.95 20.37 -19.58
C VAL A 480 3.86 20.44 -20.80
N GLU A 481 5.04 21.03 -20.60
CA GLU A 481 6.16 20.97 -21.51
C GLU A 481 7.36 20.30 -20.84
N ALA A 482 8.04 19.39 -21.53
CA ALA A 482 9.20 18.67 -21.04
C ALA A 482 10.35 18.70 -22.06
N LEU A 483 11.60 18.61 -21.53
CA LEU A 483 12.84 18.51 -22.31
C LEU A 483 13.56 17.21 -21.89
N VAL A 484 13.63 16.25 -22.82
CA VAL A 484 14.26 14.94 -22.60
C VAL A 484 15.70 14.98 -23.02
N GLY A 485 16.62 14.57 -22.14
CA GLY A 485 18.05 14.48 -22.48
C GLY A 485 18.84 15.75 -22.20
N ALA A 486 18.31 16.64 -21.34
CA ALA A 486 19.08 17.77 -20.80
C ALA A 486 20.02 17.33 -19.68
#